data_77538fcf2fc4dfc8c1454f2f2d955719
#
_entry.id   77538fcf2fc4dfc8c1454f2f2d955719
#
_cell.length_a   1.000
_cell.length_b   1.000
_cell.length_c   1.000
_cell.angle_alpha   90.00
_cell.angle_beta   90.00
_cell.angle_gamma   90.00
#
_symmetry.space_group_name_H-M   'P 1'
#
loop_
_entity.id
_entity.type
_entity.pdbx_description
1 polymer ?
#
loop_
_entity_poly.entity_id
_entity_poly.type
_entity_poly.pdbx_seq_one_letter_code
_entity_poly.pdbx_strand_id
1 'polypeptide(L)'
;MKYKYWLACMAQMAENIGTGKVEKLFRFAGSAGVLYDMSEKEFMQIPGITEADVKSVLTYKKAWNLEEAWENLKRSGLYLVTREDENYPKRLLYINKPPYGIFYK
;
A
#
# COMPACT_ATOMS: atom_id res chain seq x y z
N MET A 1 -9.54 -5.60 -4.96
CA MET A 1 -9.83 -5.47 -3.59
C MET A 1 -9.35 -4.17 -3.02
N LYS A 2 -10.22 -3.55 -2.25
CA LYS A 2 -9.99 -2.18 -1.78
C LYS A 2 -8.72 -2.00 -0.92
N TYR A 3 -8.34 -3.01 -0.15
CA TYR A 3 -7.13 -2.90 0.68
C TYR A 3 -5.86 -2.85 -0.17
N LYS A 4 -5.84 -3.57 -1.28
CA LYS A 4 -4.72 -3.50 -2.23
C LYS A 4 -4.62 -2.11 -2.84
N TYR A 5 -5.76 -1.51 -3.16
CA TYR A 5 -5.81 -0.14 -3.67
C TYR A 5 -5.29 0.86 -2.64
N TRP A 6 -5.68 0.69 -1.37
CA TRP A 6 -5.21 1.52 -0.28
C TRP A 6 -3.68 1.49 -0.18
N LEU A 7 -3.10 0.30 -0.21
CA LEU A 7 -1.64 0.17 -0.12
C LEU A 7 -0.93 0.67 -1.39
N ALA A 8 -1.52 0.46 -2.57
CA ALA A 8 -0.94 0.92 -3.83
C ALA A 8 -0.84 2.45 -3.90
N CYS A 9 -1.75 3.17 -3.26
CA CYS A 9 -1.75 4.64 -3.27
C CYS A 9 -0.96 5.24 -2.11
N MET A 10 -0.54 4.45 -1.14
CA MET A 10 0.11 4.95 0.08
C MET A 10 1.37 5.77 -0.21
N ALA A 11 2.21 5.32 -1.15
CA ALA A 11 3.46 5.98 -1.46
C ALA A 11 3.27 7.41 -1.97
N GLN A 12 2.09 7.71 -2.54
CA GLN A 12 1.78 9.01 -3.09
C GLN A 12 0.99 9.90 -2.13
N MET A 13 0.21 9.29 -1.26
CA MET A 13 -0.75 10.01 -0.43
C MET A 13 -0.35 10.16 1.04
N ALA A 14 0.40 9.21 1.57
CA ALA A 14 0.86 9.29 2.96
C ALA A 14 2.14 10.11 3.03
N GLU A 15 2.18 11.10 3.91
CA GLU A 15 3.32 11.98 4.07
C GLU A 15 4.57 11.19 4.50
N ASN A 16 5.70 11.45 3.83
CA ASN A 16 6.99 10.82 4.11
C ASN A 16 7.04 9.29 3.94
N ILE A 17 6.02 8.71 3.33
CA ILE A 17 5.99 7.29 3.03
C ILE A 17 6.22 7.11 1.53
N GLY A 18 7.41 6.70 1.17
CA GLY A 18 7.75 6.42 -0.22
C GLY A 18 7.64 4.94 -0.55
N THR A 19 7.95 4.60 -1.80
CA THR A 19 7.89 3.23 -2.29
C THR A 19 8.72 2.26 -1.45
N GLY A 20 9.89 2.70 -0.97
CA GLY A 20 10.75 1.85 -0.14
C GLY A 20 10.12 1.47 1.20
N LYS A 21 9.39 2.40 1.83
CA LYS A 21 8.69 2.11 3.08
C LYS A 21 7.46 1.26 2.86
N VAL A 22 6.73 1.47 1.77
CA VAL A 22 5.62 0.60 1.39
C VAL A 22 6.12 -0.83 1.22
N GLU A 23 7.28 -1.02 0.59
CA GLU A 23 7.90 -2.33 0.43
C GLU A 23 8.19 -2.99 1.78
N LYS A 24 8.73 -2.25 2.73
CA LYS A 24 9.00 -2.76 4.08
C LYS A 24 7.73 -3.19 4.80
N LEU A 25 6.69 -2.37 4.70
CA LEU A 25 5.39 -2.67 5.31
C LEU A 25 4.80 -3.95 4.71
N PHE A 26 4.81 -4.04 3.39
CA PHE A 26 4.27 -5.20 2.69
C PHE A 26 5.02 -6.48 3.05
N ARG A 27 6.36 -6.44 3.07
CA ARG A 27 7.16 -7.62 3.40
C ARG A 27 6.91 -8.10 4.81
N PHE A 28 6.72 -7.18 5.75
CA PHE A 28 6.45 -7.54 7.14
C PHE A 28 5.10 -8.22 7.29
N ALA A 29 4.07 -7.64 6.70
CA ALA A 29 2.69 -8.10 6.88
C ALA A 29 2.30 -9.24 5.94
N GLY A 30 2.87 -9.27 4.74
CA GLY A 30 2.55 -10.26 3.73
C GLY A 30 1.34 -9.93 2.87
N SER A 31 0.45 -9.05 3.31
CA SER A 31 -0.71 -8.64 2.53
C SER A 31 -1.20 -7.26 2.94
N ALA A 32 -1.89 -6.60 2.00
CA ALA A 32 -2.48 -5.28 2.26
C ALA A 32 -3.60 -5.37 3.30
N GLY A 33 -4.37 -6.44 3.29
CA GLY A 33 -5.46 -6.63 4.26
C GLY A 33 -4.95 -6.71 5.69
N VAL A 34 -3.86 -7.43 5.90
CA VAL A 34 -3.21 -7.52 7.21
C VAL A 34 -2.73 -6.15 7.66
N LEU A 35 -2.07 -5.40 6.77
CA LEU A 35 -1.61 -4.04 7.10
C LEU A 35 -2.77 -3.12 7.48
N TYR A 36 -3.86 -3.19 6.74
CA TYR A 36 -5.02 -2.33 7.01
C TYR A 36 -5.60 -2.56 8.40
N ASP A 37 -5.58 -3.79 8.88
CA ASP A 37 -6.12 -4.16 10.18
C ASP A 37 -5.13 -4.03 11.34
N MET A 38 -3.86 -3.70 11.05
CA MET A 38 -2.85 -3.58 12.10
C MET A 38 -3.11 -2.41 13.03
N SER A 39 -2.86 -2.61 14.32
CA SER A 39 -2.89 -1.56 15.32
C SER A 39 -1.62 -0.72 15.28
N GLU A 40 -1.68 0.47 15.89
CA GLU A 40 -0.51 1.34 16.03
C GLU A 40 0.67 0.58 16.66
N LYS A 41 0.40 -0.19 17.70
CA LYS A 41 1.41 -0.96 18.40
C LYS A 41 2.09 -1.99 17.52
N GLU A 42 1.30 -2.64 16.66
CA GLU A 42 1.84 -3.61 15.71
C GLU A 42 2.72 -2.94 14.64
N PHE A 43 2.30 -1.78 14.13
CA PHE A 43 3.11 -1.01 13.19
C PHE A 43 4.47 -0.63 13.79
N MET A 44 4.50 -0.29 15.08
CA MET A 44 5.74 0.11 15.75
C MET A 44 6.77 -1.03 15.84
N GLN A 45 6.36 -2.26 15.65
CA GLN A 45 7.26 -3.41 15.68
C GLN A 45 7.95 -3.66 14.34
N ILE A 46 7.57 -2.95 13.28
CA ILE A 46 8.15 -3.18 11.95
C ILE A 46 9.55 -2.55 11.88
N PRO A 47 10.60 -3.34 11.59
CA PRO A 47 11.96 -2.80 11.48
C PRO A 47 12.06 -1.74 10.39
N GLY A 48 12.71 -0.62 10.71
CA GLY A 48 12.91 0.45 9.74
C GLY A 48 11.74 1.43 9.62
N ILE A 49 10.69 1.26 10.42
CA ILE A 49 9.54 2.15 10.46
C ILE A 49 9.60 2.97 11.74
N THR A 50 9.55 4.29 11.61
CA THR A 50 9.61 5.22 12.75
C THR A 50 8.23 5.56 13.27
N GLU A 51 8.19 6.18 14.46
CA GLU A 51 6.94 6.67 15.02
C GLU A 51 6.25 7.69 14.09
N ALA A 52 7.04 8.54 13.43
CA ALA A 52 6.51 9.50 12.46
C ALA A 52 5.88 8.79 11.26
N ASP A 53 6.49 7.69 10.80
CA ASP A 53 5.94 6.88 9.72
C ASP A 53 4.60 6.26 10.12
N VAL A 54 4.51 5.73 11.33
CA VAL A 54 3.27 5.14 11.84
C VAL A 54 2.16 6.18 11.88
N LYS A 55 2.45 7.38 12.38
CA LYS A 55 1.48 8.48 12.40
C LYS A 55 1.00 8.82 11.00
N SER A 56 1.91 8.87 10.04
CA SER A 56 1.57 9.19 8.65
C SER A 56 0.63 8.14 8.06
N VAL A 57 0.91 6.86 8.26
CA VAL A 57 0.08 5.77 7.77
C VAL A 57 -1.32 5.84 8.39
N LEU A 58 -1.40 6.05 9.71
CA LEU A 58 -2.69 6.11 10.40
C LEU A 58 -3.50 7.33 9.98
N THR A 59 -2.85 8.47 9.77
CA THR A 59 -3.50 9.67 9.26
C THR A 59 -4.06 9.46 7.86
N TYR A 60 -3.29 8.84 6.99
CA TYR A 60 -3.73 8.47 5.65
C TYR A 60 -4.95 7.54 5.70
N LYS A 61 -4.88 6.50 6.52
CA LYS A 61 -5.98 5.56 6.67
C LYS A 61 -7.27 6.25 7.12
N LYS A 62 -7.15 7.19 8.05
CA LYS A 62 -8.30 7.88 8.64
C LYS A 62 -8.91 8.93 7.71
N ALA A 63 -8.05 9.64 6.96
CA ALA A 63 -8.46 10.76 6.14
C ALA A 63 -9.06 10.34 4.79
N TRP A 64 -8.73 9.16 4.30
CA TRP A 64 -9.13 8.72 2.97
C TRP A 64 -10.37 7.83 3.03
N ASN A 65 -11.41 8.24 2.32
CA ASN A 65 -12.61 7.41 2.20
C ASN A 65 -12.36 6.31 1.18
N LEU A 66 -11.88 5.18 1.67
CA LEU A 66 -11.48 4.06 0.84
C LEU A 66 -12.65 3.46 0.05
N GLU A 67 -13.83 3.36 0.67
CA GLU A 67 -15.01 2.81 0.00
C GLU A 67 -15.37 3.62 -1.24
N GLU A 68 -15.42 4.94 -1.09
CA GLU A 68 -15.74 5.84 -2.20
C GLU A 68 -14.66 5.80 -3.28
N ALA A 69 -13.39 5.84 -2.87
CA ALA A 69 -12.27 5.78 -3.79
C ALA A 69 -12.25 4.48 -4.58
N TRP A 70 -12.55 3.37 -3.94
CA TRP A 70 -12.64 2.07 -4.59
C TRP A 70 -13.75 2.02 -5.63
N GLU A 71 -14.93 2.54 -5.30
CA GLU A 71 -16.04 2.60 -6.25
C GLU A 71 -15.68 3.46 -7.47
N ASN A 72 -15.01 4.59 -7.24
CA ASN A 72 -14.57 5.46 -8.32
C ASN A 72 -13.54 4.78 -9.23
N LEU A 73 -12.64 4.00 -8.66
CA LEU A 73 -11.67 3.24 -9.44
C LEU A 73 -12.36 2.23 -10.35
N LYS A 74 -13.33 1.49 -9.83
CA LYS A 74 -14.08 0.51 -10.62
C LYS A 74 -14.81 1.14 -11.81
N ARG A 75 -15.28 2.37 -11.65
CA ARG A 75 -15.97 3.10 -12.73
C ARG A 75 -15.04 3.73 -13.73
N SER A 76 -13.77 3.90 -13.38
CA SER A 76 -12.81 4.65 -14.22
C SER A 76 -12.30 3.88 -15.43
N GLY A 77 -12.48 2.56 -15.46
CA GLY A 77 -11.90 1.70 -16.48
C GLY A 77 -10.44 1.37 -16.25
N LEU A 78 -9.87 1.82 -15.14
CA LEU A 78 -8.51 1.46 -14.74
C LEU A 78 -8.51 0.15 -13.96
N TYR A 79 -7.45 -0.63 -14.16
CA TYR A 79 -7.22 -1.87 -13.43
C TYR A 79 -5.99 -1.71 -12.56
N LEU A 80 -5.96 -2.44 -11.46
CA LEU A 80 -4.82 -2.47 -10.54
C LEU A 80 -4.26 -3.88 -10.50
N VAL A 81 -2.95 -4.02 -10.71
CA VAL A 81 -2.24 -5.27 -10.44
C VAL A 81 -1.23 -5.00 -9.32
N THR A 82 -1.14 -5.90 -8.35
CA THR A 82 -0.25 -5.73 -7.20
C THR A 82 0.69 -6.91 -7.07
N ARG A 83 1.66 -6.80 -6.17
CA ARG A 83 2.60 -7.88 -5.88
C ARG A 83 1.93 -9.12 -5.30
N GLU A 84 0.68 -9.01 -4.88
CA GLU A 84 -0.11 -10.15 -4.42
C GLU A 84 -0.82 -10.87 -5.56
N ASP A 85 -0.76 -10.33 -6.78
CA ASP A 85 -1.45 -10.90 -7.94
C ASP A 85 -0.47 -11.67 -8.82
N GLU A 86 -0.94 -12.78 -9.39
CA GLU A 86 -0.10 -13.63 -10.25
C GLU A 86 0.37 -12.93 -11.52
N ASN A 87 -0.42 -12.01 -12.03
CA ASN A 87 -0.10 -11.30 -13.28
C ASN A 87 0.81 -10.08 -13.08
N TYR A 88 1.35 -9.88 -11.89
CA TYR A 88 2.34 -8.83 -11.67
C TYR A 88 3.58 -9.11 -12.52
N PRO A 89 4.10 -8.10 -13.27
CA PRO A 89 5.27 -8.32 -14.14
C PRO A 89 6.49 -8.77 -13.33
N LYS A 90 6.94 -10.00 -13.55
CA LYS A 90 8.03 -10.59 -12.77
C LYS A 90 9.34 -9.83 -12.89
N ARG A 91 9.61 -9.24 -14.04
CA ARG A 91 10.84 -8.47 -14.24
C ARG A 91 10.95 -7.25 -13.32
N LEU A 92 9.81 -6.71 -12.86
CA LEU A 92 9.83 -5.59 -11.92
C LEU A 92 10.31 -5.99 -10.54
N LEU A 93 10.29 -7.28 -10.21
CA LEU A 93 10.80 -7.77 -8.93
C LEU A 93 12.32 -7.66 -8.81
N TYR A 94 13.00 -7.49 -9.96
CA TYR A 94 14.47 -7.40 -9.99
C TYR A 94 14.99 -5.97 -9.83
N ILE A 95 14.12 -4.97 -9.85
CA ILE A 95 14.56 -3.60 -9.62
C ILE A 95 14.69 -3.36 -8.10
N ASN A 96 15.44 -2.31 -7.73
CA ASN A 96 15.80 -2.04 -6.34
C ASN A 96 14.58 -1.80 -5.43
N LYS A 97 13.58 -1.09 -5.91
CA LYS A 97 12.37 -0.79 -5.13
C LYS A 97 11.16 -1.06 -6.00
N PRO A 98 10.76 -2.35 -6.13
CA PRO A 98 9.63 -2.67 -6.99
C PRO A 98 8.35 -2.04 -6.43
N PRO A 99 7.53 -1.41 -7.29
CA PRO A 99 6.27 -0.84 -6.82
C PRO A 99 5.33 -1.95 -6.34
N TYR A 100 4.58 -1.68 -5.28
CA TYR A 100 3.59 -2.64 -4.79
C TYR A 100 2.47 -2.83 -5.81
N GLY A 101 2.02 -1.76 -6.44
CA GLY A 101 0.90 -1.82 -7.38
C GLY A 101 1.13 -0.98 -8.62
N ILE A 102 0.52 -1.40 -9.72
CA ILE A 102 0.58 -0.74 -11.01
C ILE A 102 -0.82 -0.60 -11.56
N PHE A 103 -1.15 0.60 -12.05
CA PHE A 103 -2.43 0.86 -12.70
C PHE A 103 -2.27 0.74 -14.21
N TYR A 104 -3.28 0.17 -14.88
CA TYR A 104 -3.28 0.02 -16.33
C TYR A 104 -4.72 0.07 -16.87
N LYS A 105 -4.84 0.27 -18.17
CA LYS A 105 -6.14 0.25 -18.83
C LYS A 105 -6.35 -1.01 -19.65
#